data_25b17ca61a77ab60ed34251dbad7c339
#
_entry.id   25b17ca61a77ab60ed34251dbad7c339
#
_cell.length_a   1.000
_cell.length_b   1.000
_cell.length_c   1.000
_cell.angle_alpha   90.00
_cell.angle_beta   90.00
_cell.angle_gamma   90.00
#
_symmetry.space_group_name_H-M   'P 1'
#
loop_
_entity.id
_entity.type
_entity.pdbx_description
1 polymer ?
#
loop_
_entity_poly.entity_id
_entity_poly.type
_entity_poly.pdbx_seq_one_letter_code
_entity_poly.pdbx_strand_id
1 'polypeptide(L)'
;TIGEQDPALISEGLPLLQRCFAPTEPRYKQLLLLWLEQSSSTRVALALADLLQEESGVDTAEKLILTELKRNPTMRAFSRLMDYRLADLDNTQAKESIGLLKSLVEKQIAIKPIYRCTHCGFSSKIIFWQCPSCKQWASIKPIRGLDGE
;
A
#
# COMPACT_ATOMS: atom_id res chain seq x y z
N THR A 1 13.44 17.25 -0.88
CA THR A 1 12.99 16.01 -0.20
C THR A 1 12.99 14.83 -1.17
N ILE A 2 12.98 13.57 -0.65
CA ILE A 2 12.99 12.36 -1.50
C ILE A 2 11.80 12.37 -2.48
N GLY A 3 10.63 12.84 -2.06
CA GLY A 3 9.43 12.91 -2.89
C GLY A 3 9.49 13.94 -4.04
N GLU A 4 10.28 14.99 -3.91
CA GLU A 4 10.49 15.97 -4.99
C GLU A 4 11.40 15.42 -6.10
N GLN A 5 12.30 14.51 -5.74
CA GLN A 5 13.23 13.89 -6.69
C GLN A 5 12.62 12.66 -7.38
N ASP A 6 11.83 11.85 -6.66
CA ASP A 6 11.25 10.63 -7.19
C ASP A 6 9.94 10.26 -6.45
N PRO A 7 8.78 10.58 -7.05
CA PRO A 7 7.47 10.27 -6.48
C PRO A 7 7.26 8.76 -6.22
N ALA A 8 7.96 7.89 -6.94
CA ALA A 8 7.85 6.44 -6.74
C ALA A 8 8.39 5.98 -5.38
N LEU A 9 9.29 6.76 -4.77
CA LEU A 9 9.90 6.44 -3.48
C LEU A 9 9.22 7.11 -2.28
N ILE A 10 8.14 7.87 -2.49
CA ILE A 10 7.40 8.56 -1.40
C ILE A 10 6.94 7.54 -0.34
N SER A 11 6.46 6.38 -0.76
CA SER A 11 5.99 5.32 0.15
C SER A 11 7.08 4.81 1.11
N GLU A 12 8.35 4.92 0.75
CA GLU A 12 9.48 4.53 1.60
C GLU A 12 9.69 5.52 2.78
N GLY A 13 9.18 6.74 2.66
CA GLY A 13 9.15 7.72 3.76
C GLY A 13 8.05 7.46 4.80
N LEU A 14 7.07 6.59 4.51
CA LEU A 14 5.92 6.35 5.39
C LEU A 14 6.31 5.89 6.80
N PRO A 15 7.25 4.93 7.01
CA PRO A 15 7.67 4.53 8.35
C PRO A 15 8.32 5.67 9.15
N LEU A 16 9.02 6.58 8.48
CA LEU A 16 9.61 7.75 9.12
C LEU A 16 8.53 8.76 9.51
N LEU A 17 7.55 8.99 8.62
CA LEU A 17 6.42 9.85 8.90
C LEU A 17 5.64 9.38 10.12
N GLN A 18 5.37 8.08 10.23
CA GLN A 18 4.69 7.44 11.36
C GLN A 18 5.47 7.55 12.68
N ARG A 19 6.79 7.68 12.63
CA ARG A 19 7.63 7.89 13.82
C ARG A 19 7.73 9.35 14.24
N CYS A 20 7.58 10.29 13.29
CA CYS A 20 7.72 11.71 13.53
C CYS A 20 6.42 12.39 13.98
N PHE A 21 5.27 11.87 13.56
CA PHE A 21 3.96 12.45 13.80
C PHE A 21 3.05 11.43 14.49
N ALA A 22 2.31 11.89 15.51
CA ALA A 22 1.24 11.09 16.07
C ALA A 22 0.06 10.96 15.08
N PRO A 23 -0.65 9.83 15.05
CA PRO A 23 -1.83 9.66 14.17
C PRO A 23 -2.90 10.73 14.37
N THR A 24 -3.00 11.29 15.58
CA THR A 24 -3.95 12.34 15.97
C THR A 24 -3.57 13.74 15.46
N GLU A 25 -2.36 13.93 14.94
CA GLU A 25 -1.92 15.23 14.44
C GLU A 25 -2.54 15.56 13.07
N PRO A 26 -3.18 16.73 12.89
CA PRO A 26 -3.78 17.12 11.61
C PRO A 26 -2.76 17.22 10.47
N ARG A 27 -1.50 17.50 10.78
CA ARG A 27 -0.40 17.53 9.82
C ARG A 27 -0.12 16.14 9.22
N TYR A 28 -0.25 15.08 10.02
CA TYR A 28 -0.05 13.71 9.55
C TYR A 28 -1.04 13.37 8.42
N LYS A 29 -2.32 13.64 8.63
CA LYS A 29 -3.39 13.43 7.65
C LYS A 29 -3.18 14.25 6.37
N GLN A 30 -2.81 15.53 6.52
CA GLN A 30 -2.53 16.42 5.38
C GLN A 30 -1.36 15.90 4.53
N LEU A 31 -0.30 15.41 5.16
CA LEU A 31 0.85 14.82 4.45
C LEU A 31 0.48 13.53 3.73
N LEU A 32 -0.34 12.66 4.35
CA LEU A 32 -0.82 11.44 3.69
C LEU A 32 -1.68 11.75 2.46
N LEU A 33 -2.57 12.74 2.54
CA LEU A 33 -3.39 13.19 1.40
C LEU A 33 -2.50 13.71 0.27
N LEU A 34 -1.56 14.60 0.58
CA LEU A 34 -0.60 15.14 -0.40
C LEU A 34 0.23 14.02 -1.06
N TRP A 35 0.73 13.08 -0.25
CA TRP A 35 1.51 11.96 -0.76
C TRP A 35 0.70 11.01 -1.62
N LEU A 36 -0.57 10.80 -1.29
CA LEU A 36 -1.48 9.97 -2.09
C LEU A 36 -1.74 10.60 -3.46
N GLU A 37 -1.92 11.91 -3.52
CA GLU A 37 -2.07 12.64 -4.78
C GLU A 37 -0.82 12.57 -5.66
N GLN A 38 0.36 12.71 -5.05
CA GLN A 38 1.63 12.73 -5.78
C GLN A 38 2.09 11.34 -6.24
N SER A 39 1.88 10.31 -5.44
CA SER A 39 2.46 8.98 -5.69
C SER A 39 1.46 7.91 -6.12
N SER A 40 0.17 8.09 -5.88
CA SER A 40 -0.88 7.05 -6.03
C SER A 40 -0.46 5.72 -5.38
N SER A 41 0.26 5.77 -4.26
CA SER A 41 0.80 4.60 -3.57
C SER A 41 -0.28 3.93 -2.72
N THR A 42 -0.48 2.63 -2.93
CA THR A 42 -1.40 1.82 -2.12
C THR A 42 -1.00 1.81 -0.63
N ARG A 43 0.30 1.83 -0.31
CA ARG A 43 0.77 1.86 1.09
C ARG A 43 0.32 3.15 1.78
N VAL A 44 0.40 4.29 1.09
CA VAL A 44 -0.09 5.58 1.61
C VAL A 44 -1.61 5.57 1.73
N ALA A 45 -2.32 5.01 0.75
CA ALA A 45 -3.78 4.88 0.79
C ALA A 45 -4.24 4.00 1.98
N LEU A 46 -3.54 2.90 2.25
CA LEU A 46 -3.83 2.03 3.40
C LEU A 46 -3.60 2.73 4.73
N ALA A 47 -2.50 3.48 4.87
CA ALA A 47 -2.23 4.26 6.08
C ALA A 47 -3.28 5.37 6.32
N LEU A 48 -3.75 6.01 5.24
CA LEU A 48 -4.85 6.98 5.33
C LEU A 48 -6.19 6.30 5.68
N ALA A 49 -6.44 5.09 5.15
CA ALA A 49 -7.63 4.33 5.49
C ALA A 49 -7.66 3.90 6.96
N ASP A 50 -6.51 3.49 7.52
CA ASP A 50 -6.39 3.16 8.95
C ASP A 50 -6.76 4.39 9.83
N LEU A 51 -6.24 5.56 9.48
CA LEU A 51 -6.55 6.82 10.17
C LEU A 51 -8.03 7.20 10.05
N LEU A 52 -8.61 7.10 8.85
CA LEU A 52 -10.03 7.40 8.63
C LEU A 52 -10.96 6.42 9.33
N GLN A 53 -10.55 5.14 9.46
CA GLN A 53 -11.30 4.15 10.21
C GLN A 53 -11.41 4.54 11.69
N GLU A 54 -10.32 5.05 12.30
CA GLU A 54 -10.31 5.52 13.69
C GLU A 54 -11.12 6.82 13.89
N GLU A 55 -11.03 7.76 12.93
CA GLU A 55 -11.70 9.06 13.05
C GLU A 55 -13.18 9.04 12.66
N SER A 56 -13.54 8.33 11.60
CA SER A 56 -14.83 8.47 10.90
C SER A 56 -15.54 7.13 10.64
N GLY A 57 -14.94 6.03 11.08
CA GLY A 57 -15.50 4.68 10.95
C GLY A 57 -15.11 3.96 9.65
N VAL A 58 -15.49 2.68 9.61
CA VAL A 58 -15.12 1.71 8.56
C VAL A 58 -15.68 2.13 7.18
N ASP A 59 -16.89 2.69 7.12
CA ASP A 59 -17.54 3.07 5.86
C ASP A 59 -16.74 4.10 5.07
N THR A 60 -16.12 5.06 5.76
CA THR A 60 -15.31 6.10 5.13
C THR A 60 -13.99 5.52 4.62
N ALA A 61 -13.36 4.66 5.40
CA ALA A 61 -12.14 3.96 5.02
C ALA A 61 -12.39 3.02 3.82
N GLU A 62 -13.50 2.29 3.82
CA GLU A 62 -13.89 1.41 2.71
C GLU A 62 -14.08 2.19 1.40
N LYS A 63 -14.78 3.34 1.44
CA LYS A 63 -14.97 4.21 0.26
C LYS A 63 -13.64 4.69 -0.32
N LEU A 64 -12.67 5.04 0.53
CA LEU A 64 -11.32 5.40 0.09
C LEU A 64 -10.65 4.23 -0.64
N ILE A 65 -10.64 3.03 -0.03
CA ILE A 65 -10.02 1.84 -0.62
C ILE A 65 -10.71 1.46 -1.95
N LEU A 66 -12.03 1.54 -2.04
CA LEU A 66 -12.77 1.29 -3.28
C LEU A 66 -12.41 2.31 -4.38
N THR A 67 -12.21 3.57 -4.02
CA THR A 67 -11.79 4.61 -4.96
C THR A 67 -10.38 4.34 -5.48
N GLU A 68 -9.46 3.98 -4.58
CA GLU A 68 -8.09 3.63 -4.97
C GLU A 68 -8.03 2.34 -5.81
N LEU A 69 -8.82 1.33 -5.52
CA LEU A 69 -8.91 0.11 -6.32
C LEU A 69 -9.37 0.37 -7.76
N LYS A 70 -10.24 1.36 -7.98
CA LYS A 70 -10.67 1.76 -9.34
C LYS A 70 -9.56 2.47 -10.12
N ARG A 71 -8.67 3.20 -9.42
CA ARG A 71 -7.53 3.91 -10.03
C ARG A 71 -6.32 3.00 -10.22
N ASN A 72 -6.01 2.26 -9.19
CA ASN A 72 -4.81 1.43 -9.09
C ASN A 72 -5.14 0.11 -8.37
N PRO A 73 -5.60 -0.92 -9.11
CA PRO A 73 -5.94 -2.21 -8.53
C PRO A 73 -4.68 -2.93 -8.03
N THR A 74 -4.61 -3.18 -6.72
CA THR A 74 -3.50 -3.91 -6.11
C THR A 74 -4.01 -5.03 -5.20
N MET A 75 -3.24 -6.12 -5.07
CA MET A 75 -3.59 -7.25 -4.19
C MET A 75 -3.72 -6.81 -2.73
N ARG A 76 -2.92 -5.82 -2.29
CA ARG A 76 -2.96 -5.31 -0.92
C ARG A 76 -4.27 -4.56 -0.62
N ALA A 77 -4.74 -3.74 -1.57
CA ALA A 77 -6.01 -3.04 -1.43
C ALA A 77 -7.19 -4.01 -1.48
N PHE A 78 -7.13 -5.06 -2.32
CA PHE A 78 -8.13 -6.14 -2.31
C PHE A 78 -8.17 -6.89 -0.97
N SER A 79 -7.01 -7.24 -0.41
CA SER A 79 -6.95 -7.90 0.91
C SER A 79 -7.60 -7.02 1.99
N ARG A 80 -7.31 -5.71 2.00
CA ARG A 80 -7.92 -4.78 2.96
C ARG A 80 -9.44 -4.67 2.79
N LEU A 81 -9.94 -4.63 1.55
CA LEU A 81 -11.38 -4.60 1.29
C LEU A 81 -12.06 -5.87 1.81
N MET A 82 -11.42 -7.03 1.65
CA MET A 82 -11.92 -8.30 2.22
C MET A 82 -11.99 -8.25 3.75
N ASP A 83 -11.04 -7.60 4.43
CA ASP A 83 -11.09 -7.39 5.89
C ASP A 83 -12.32 -6.62 6.31
N TYR A 84 -12.62 -5.50 5.63
CA TYR A 84 -13.83 -4.72 5.92
C TYR A 84 -15.10 -5.53 5.69
N ARG A 85 -15.18 -6.28 4.59
CA ARG A 85 -16.33 -7.14 4.30
C ARG A 85 -16.49 -8.28 5.29
N LEU A 86 -15.40 -8.91 5.73
CA LEU A 86 -15.43 -9.96 6.74
C LEU A 86 -15.95 -9.47 8.11
N ALA A 87 -15.64 -8.22 8.45
CA ALA A 87 -16.11 -7.59 9.69
C ALA A 87 -17.64 -7.34 9.67
N ASP A 88 -18.20 -7.02 8.50
CA ASP A 88 -19.62 -6.64 8.32
C ASP A 88 -20.56 -7.83 8.05
N LEU A 89 -20.02 -9.01 7.74
CA LEU A 89 -20.83 -10.19 7.40
C LEU A 89 -21.36 -10.91 8.65
N ASP A 90 -22.67 -11.20 8.68
CA ASP A 90 -23.28 -12.07 9.69
C ASP A 90 -23.35 -13.53 9.26
N ASN A 91 -23.30 -13.81 7.96
CA ASN A 91 -23.41 -15.16 7.41
C ASN A 91 -22.09 -15.93 7.49
N THR A 92 -22.06 -17.03 8.25
CA THR A 92 -20.87 -17.87 8.48
C THR A 92 -20.30 -18.44 7.18
N GLN A 93 -21.15 -18.92 6.25
CA GLN A 93 -20.70 -19.52 4.99
C GLN A 93 -20.04 -18.47 4.07
N ALA A 94 -20.57 -17.25 4.04
CA ALA A 94 -19.97 -16.15 3.30
C ALA A 94 -18.61 -15.73 3.92
N LYS A 95 -18.51 -15.69 5.26
CA LYS A 95 -17.25 -15.45 5.98
C LYS A 95 -16.19 -16.48 5.62
N GLU A 96 -16.51 -17.76 5.63
CA GLU A 96 -15.58 -18.83 5.28
C GLU A 96 -15.08 -18.70 3.84
N SER A 97 -15.97 -18.41 2.88
CA SER A 97 -15.61 -18.25 1.48
C SER A 97 -14.68 -17.05 1.24
N ILE A 98 -15.01 -15.89 1.81
CA ILE A 98 -14.17 -14.69 1.69
C ILE A 98 -12.85 -14.87 2.46
N GLY A 99 -12.87 -15.52 3.61
CA GLY A 99 -11.67 -15.85 4.39
C GLY A 99 -10.71 -16.74 3.61
N LEU A 100 -11.23 -17.74 2.89
CA LEU A 100 -10.43 -18.59 2.00
C LEU A 100 -9.81 -17.77 0.88
N LEU A 101 -10.59 -16.96 0.17
CA LEU A 101 -10.10 -16.08 -0.90
C LEU A 101 -9.02 -15.12 -0.38
N LYS A 102 -9.24 -14.51 0.78
CA LYS A 102 -8.25 -13.63 1.42
C LYS A 102 -6.95 -14.37 1.69
N SER A 103 -7.00 -15.59 2.25
CA SER A 103 -5.81 -16.39 2.53
C SER A 103 -4.99 -16.72 1.27
N LEU A 104 -5.65 -16.94 0.14
CA LEU A 104 -4.99 -17.16 -1.15
C LEU A 104 -4.31 -15.88 -1.67
N VAL A 105 -4.99 -14.74 -1.55
CA VAL A 105 -4.43 -13.42 -1.92
C VAL A 105 -3.20 -13.11 -1.07
N GLU A 106 -3.26 -13.31 0.25
CA GLU A 106 -2.14 -13.07 1.16
C GLU A 106 -0.92 -13.95 0.85
N LYS A 107 -1.16 -15.23 0.52
CA LYS A 107 -0.08 -16.12 0.05
C LYS A 107 0.59 -15.58 -1.21
N GLN A 108 -0.17 -15.06 -2.17
CA GLN A 108 0.39 -14.44 -3.37
C GLN A 108 1.19 -13.18 -3.05
N ILE A 109 0.67 -12.30 -2.17
CA ILE A 109 1.39 -11.11 -1.70
C ILE A 109 2.73 -11.49 -1.05
N ALA A 110 2.75 -12.54 -0.23
CA ALA A 110 3.96 -12.99 0.49
C ALA A 110 5.06 -13.52 -0.44
N ILE A 111 4.69 -14.12 -1.58
CA ILE A 111 5.64 -14.72 -2.54
C ILE A 111 6.24 -13.64 -3.45
N LYS A 112 5.44 -12.67 -3.88
CA LYS A 112 5.83 -11.68 -4.90
C LYS A 112 6.89 -10.70 -4.40
N PRO A 113 7.83 -10.28 -5.27
CA PRO A 113 8.77 -9.22 -4.96
C PRO A 113 8.05 -7.87 -4.88
N ILE A 114 8.60 -6.94 -4.08
CA ILE A 114 8.06 -5.59 -3.89
C ILE A 114 8.77 -4.58 -4.79
N TYR A 115 10.04 -4.84 -5.08
CA TYR A 115 10.91 -3.93 -5.84
C TYR A 115 11.47 -4.59 -7.09
N ARG A 116 11.70 -3.79 -8.13
CA ARG A 116 12.34 -4.22 -9.37
C ARG A 116 13.31 -3.16 -9.87
N CYS A 117 14.45 -3.62 -10.36
CA CYS A 117 15.41 -2.76 -11.05
C CYS A 117 14.88 -2.37 -12.44
N THR A 118 14.81 -1.08 -12.73
CA THR A 118 14.35 -0.55 -14.02
C THR A 118 15.35 -0.79 -15.16
N HIS A 119 16.63 -1.07 -14.82
CA HIS A 119 17.68 -1.29 -15.80
C HIS A 119 17.84 -2.78 -16.20
N CYS A 120 17.95 -3.69 -15.21
CA CYS A 120 18.24 -5.10 -15.50
C CYS A 120 17.11 -6.07 -15.12
N GLY A 121 16.00 -5.59 -14.50
CA GLY A 121 14.88 -6.43 -14.09
C GLY A 121 15.09 -7.21 -12.79
N PHE A 122 16.24 -7.09 -12.12
CA PHE A 122 16.44 -7.72 -10.81
C PHE A 122 15.31 -7.37 -9.84
N SER A 123 14.74 -8.37 -9.19
CA SER A 123 13.58 -8.22 -8.30
C SER A 123 13.92 -8.62 -6.87
N SER A 124 13.35 -7.89 -5.88
CA SER A 124 13.65 -8.06 -4.47
C SER A 124 12.45 -7.74 -3.58
N LYS A 125 12.47 -8.26 -2.34
CA LYS A 125 11.52 -7.87 -1.27
C LYS A 125 11.99 -6.67 -0.45
N ILE A 126 13.27 -6.32 -0.54
CA ILE A 126 13.88 -5.19 0.14
C ILE A 126 14.42 -4.19 -0.87
N ILE A 127 14.45 -2.92 -0.50
CA ILE A 127 15.01 -1.87 -1.35
C ILE A 127 16.53 -1.88 -1.27
N PHE A 128 17.18 -1.72 -2.42
CA PHE A 128 18.62 -1.47 -2.54
C PHE A 128 18.82 -0.16 -3.26
N TRP A 129 19.67 0.73 -2.74
CA TRP A 129 20.03 1.98 -3.39
C TRP A 129 20.93 1.78 -4.61
N GLN A 130 21.76 0.73 -4.57
CA GLN A 130 22.52 0.24 -5.71
C GLN A 130 22.07 -1.16 -6.06
N CYS A 131 21.75 -1.43 -7.31
CA CYS A 131 21.31 -2.74 -7.76
C CYS A 131 22.43 -3.79 -7.56
N PRO A 132 22.19 -4.91 -6.84
CA PRO A 132 23.21 -5.94 -6.62
C PRO A 132 23.67 -6.61 -7.91
N SER A 133 22.78 -6.68 -8.93
CA SER A 133 23.06 -7.32 -10.21
C SER A 133 23.83 -6.41 -11.17
N CYS A 134 23.24 -5.29 -11.58
CA CYS A 134 23.86 -4.42 -12.61
C CYS A 134 24.64 -3.23 -12.04
N LYS A 135 24.72 -3.07 -10.72
CA LYS A 135 25.45 -2.01 -10.02
C LYS A 135 24.97 -0.58 -10.30
N GLN A 136 23.84 -0.43 -11.00
CA GLN A 136 23.26 0.89 -11.26
C GLN A 136 22.64 1.46 -9.98
N TRP A 137 22.94 2.75 -9.71
CA TRP A 137 22.38 3.49 -8.57
C TRP A 137 20.96 3.96 -8.84
N ALA A 138 20.14 4.07 -7.78
CA ALA A 138 18.77 4.59 -7.81
C ALA A 138 17.84 3.91 -8.84
N SER A 139 18.20 2.73 -9.33
CA SER A 139 17.47 1.99 -10.37
C SER A 139 16.41 1.03 -9.82
N ILE A 140 16.39 0.77 -8.51
CA ILE A 140 15.39 -0.12 -7.89
C ILE A 140 14.19 0.70 -7.45
N LYS A 141 13.01 0.35 -7.98
CA LYS A 141 11.75 1.05 -7.74
C LYS A 141 10.69 0.05 -7.24
N PRO A 142 9.70 0.53 -6.48
CA PRO A 142 8.51 -0.27 -6.15
C PRO A 142 7.80 -0.75 -7.42
N ILE A 143 7.37 -2.01 -7.41
CA ILE A 143 6.55 -2.58 -8.49
C ILE A 143 5.15 -1.99 -8.36
N ARG A 144 4.62 -1.42 -9.44
CA ARG A 144 3.27 -0.85 -9.51
C ARG A 144 2.27 -1.84 -10.09
N GLY A 145 0.99 -1.64 -9.78
CA GLY A 145 -0.12 -2.43 -10.31
C GLY A 145 -0.44 -3.67 -9.47
N LEU A 146 -1.14 -4.63 -10.08
CA LEU A 146 -1.74 -5.77 -9.37
C LEU A 146 -0.72 -6.59 -8.54
N ASP A 147 0.49 -6.72 -9.05
CA ASP A 147 1.56 -7.53 -8.43
C ASP A 147 2.42 -6.78 -7.41
N GLY A 148 2.20 -5.50 -7.25
CA GLY A 148 3.02 -4.64 -6.40
C GLY A 148 2.21 -3.71 -5.51
N GLU A 149 2.58 -2.47 -5.60
CA GLU A 149 2.08 -1.34 -4.82
C GLU A 149 1.20 -0.43 -5.66
#